data_d44abe06e557574ec7bf27a93b4676e4
#
_entry.id   d44abe06e557574ec7bf27a93b4676e4
#
_cell.length_a   1.000
_cell.length_b   1.000
_cell.length_c   1.000
_cell.angle_alpha   90.00
_cell.angle_beta   90.00
_cell.angle_gamma   90.00
#
_symmetry.space_group_name_H-M   'P 1'
#
loop_
_entity.id
_entity.type
_entity.pdbx_description
1 polymer ?
#
loop_
_entity_poly.entity_id
_entity_poly.type
_entity_poly.pdbx_seq_one_letter_code
_entity_poly.pdbx_strand_id
1 'polypeptide(L)'
;MILSTTKELRLHIPSNAIDEISSLQGILDNSEKDFLRDKLGDSLYNRLCEYYQTISPDDFFMAVSNGEHSKQPWMQLLLMAQRMVTYDAMSRFAYTQA
;
A
#
# COMPACT_ATOMS: atom_id res chain seq x y z
N MET A 1 9.21 -1.27 -1.12
CA MET A 1 7.97 -1.75 -0.49
C MET A 1 7.27 -0.60 0.19
N ILE A 2 6.01 -0.38 -0.12
CA ILE A 2 5.24 0.74 0.42
C ILE A 2 4.05 0.30 1.28
N LEU A 3 3.92 -1.00 1.53
CA LEU A 3 2.85 -1.56 2.35
C LEU A 3 3.41 -2.79 3.06
N SER A 4 3.56 -2.71 4.37
CA SER A 4 4.28 -3.74 5.11
C SER A 4 3.58 -4.25 6.37
N THR A 5 2.44 -3.67 6.76
CA THR A 5 1.74 -4.10 7.97
C THR A 5 0.28 -4.40 7.70
N THR A 6 -0.29 -5.28 8.52
CA THR A 6 -1.70 -5.62 8.46
C THR A 6 -2.59 -4.41 8.74
N LYS A 7 -2.17 -3.51 9.63
CA LYS A 7 -2.93 -2.29 9.91
C LYS A 7 -3.07 -1.42 8.68
N GLU A 8 -1.98 -1.24 7.93
CA GLU A 8 -2.01 -0.48 6.68
C GLU A 8 -2.93 -1.13 5.65
N LEU A 9 -2.85 -2.45 5.54
CA LEU A 9 -3.69 -3.19 4.59
C LEU A 9 -5.17 -3.00 4.89
N ARG A 10 -5.54 -2.97 6.17
CA ARG A 10 -6.92 -2.78 6.60
C ARG A 10 -7.48 -1.39 6.33
N LEU A 11 -6.64 -0.42 6.03
CA LEU A 11 -7.12 0.88 5.56
C LEU A 11 -7.80 0.78 4.18
N HIS A 12 -7.48 -0.25 3.43
CA HIS A 12 -7.89 -0.36 2.03
C HIS A 12 -8.89 -1.48 1.75
N ILE A 13 -8.97 -2.48 2.62
CA ILE A 13 -9.88 -3.62 2.45
C ILE A 13 -10.62 -3.93 3.75
N PRO A 14 -11.81 -4.56 3.67
CA PRO A 14 -12.54 -4.98 4.87
C PRO A 14 -11.70 -5.93 5.73
N SER A 15 -11.79 -5.76 7.04
CA SER A 15 -10.95 -6.47 8.00
C SER A 15 -11.12 -8.00 7.98
N ASN A 16 -12.24 -8.49 7.48
CA ASN A 16 -12.52 -9.93 7.45
C ASN A 16 -12.06 -10.63 6.18
N ALA A 17 -11.60 -9.87 5.19
CA ALA A 17 -11.19 -10.45 3.91
C ALA A 17 -9.86 -11.16 4.01
N ILE A 18 -8.93 -10.67 4.83
CA ILE A 18 -7.58 -11.20 4.97
C ILE A 18 -7.12 -11.04 6.41
N ASP A 19 -6.64 -12.11 7.02
CA ASP A 19 -6.22 -12.11 8.41
C ASP A 19 -4.84 -11.46 8.60
N GLU A 20 -3.91 -11.71 7.68
CA GLU A 20 -2.54 -11.25 7.80
C GLU A 20 -1.97 -10.82 6.46
N ILE A 21 -1.16 -9.76 6.49
CA ILE A 21 -0.47 -9.29 5.30
C ILE A 21 0.53 -10.32 4.77
N SER A 22 1.09 -11.16 5.66
CA SER A 22 2.08 -12.16 5.27
C SER A 22 1.56 -13.13 4.21
N SER A 23 0.25 -13.42 4.21
CA SER A 23 -0.35 -14.31 3.23
C SER A 23 -0.42 -13.70 1.83
N LEU A 24 -0.30 -12.38 1.73
CA LEU A 24 -0.37 -11.65 0.48
C LEU A 24 0.93 -10.96 0.09
N GLN A 25 1.97 -11.05 0.94
CA GLN A 25 3.16 -10.21 0.75
C GLN A 25 3.79 -10.42 -0.63
N GLY A 26 3.89 -11.66 -1.09
CA GLY A 26 4.46 -11.94 -2.41
C GLY A 26 3.66 -11.32 -3.54
N ILE A 27 2.33 -11.38 -3.44
CA ILE A 27 1.43 -10.79 -4.44
C ILE A 27 1.52 -9.26 -4.40
N LEU A 28 1.56 -8.68 -3.19
CA LEU A 28 1.71 -7.25 -3.02
C LEU A 28 3.04 -6.75 -3.62
N ASP A 29 4.13 -7.48 -3.37
CA ASP A 29 5.44 -7.11 -3.90
C ASP A 29 5.46 -7.17 -5.44
N ASN A 30 4.85 -8.19 -6.03
CA ASN A 30 4.76 -8.30 -7.48
C ASN A 30 3.89 -7.19 -8.07
N SER A 31 2.77 -6.88 -7.44
CA SER A 31 1.89 -5.80 -7.87
C SER A 31 2.61 -4.45 -7.81
N GLU A 32 3.40 -4.23 -6.76
CA GLU A 32 4.16 -3.00 -6.62
C GLU A 32 5.18 -2.84 -7.75
N LYS A 33 5.91 -3.91 -8.08
CA LYS A 33 6.92 -3.90 -9.13
C LYS A 33 6.33 -3.82 -10.53
N ASP A 34 5.31 -4.62 -10.80
CA ASP A 34 4.78 -4.76 -12.17
C ASP A 34 3.74 -3.71 -12.51
N PHE A 35 2.94 -3.29 -11.53
CA PHE A 35 1.82 -2.39 -11.76
C PHE A 35 2.11 -0.97 -11.30
N LEU A 36 2.43 -0.78 -10.01
CA LEU A 36 2.59 0.56 -9.44
C LEU A 36 3.80 1.27 -10.03
N ARG A 37 4.93 0.60 -10.09
CA ARG A 37 6.17 1.16 -10.63
C ARG A 37 5.97 1.64 -12.06
N ASP A 38 5.25 0.86 -12.86
CA ASP A 38 4.94 1.22 -14.23
C ASP A 38 4.04 2.46 -14.31
N LYS A 39 3.05 2.56 -13.42
CA LYS A 39 2.12 3.68 -13.40
C LYS A 39 2.77 4.99 -12.95
N LEU A 40 3.62 4.93 -11.93
CA LEU A 40 4.27 6.14 -11.38
C LEU A 40 5.54 6.53 -12.13
N GLY A 41 6.22 5.59 -12.78
CA GLY A 41 7.55 5.78 -13.31
C GLY A 41 8.60 5.56 -12.23
N ASP A 42 9.81 5.18 -12.63
CA ASP A 42 10.88 4.80 -11.71
C ASP A 42 11.26 5.92 -10.73
N SER A 43 11.35 7.14 -11.21
CA SER A 43 11.78 8.27 -10.38
C SER A 43 10.81 8.54 -9.24
N LEU A 44 9.53 8.65 -9.53
CA LEU A 44 8.52 8.91 -8.51
C LEU A 44 8.36 7.72 -7.58
N TYR A 45 8.37 6.51 -8.13
CA TYR A 45 8.27 5.29 -7.34
C TYR A 45 9.42 5.20 -6.33
N ASN A 46 10.66 5.46 -6.76
CA ASN A 46 11.81 5.41 -5.86
C ASN A 46 11.72 6.44 -4.75
N ARG A 47 11.26 7.65 -5.06
CA ARG A 47 11.05 8.70 -4.05
C ARG A 47 10.00 8.30 -3.04
N LEU A 48 8.93 7.67 -3.49
CA LEU A 48 7.88 7.21 -2.62
C LEU A 48 8.38 6.12 -1.67
N CYS A 49 9.21 5.20 -2.17
CA CYS A 49 9.82 4.16 -1.34
C CYS A 49 10.73 4.77 -0.28
N GLU A 50 11.52 5.77 -0.65
CA GLU A 50 12.37 6.49 0.31
C GLU A 50 11.53 7.17 1.39
N TYR A 51 10.44 7.81 0.98
CA TYR A 51 9.54 8.46 1.94
C TYR A 51 8.96 7.44 2.90
N TYR A 52 8.53 6.29 2.40
CA TYR A 52 7.94 5.24 3.23
C TYR A 52 8.92 4.76 4.30
N GLN A 53 10.22 4.73 4.00
CA GLN A 53 11.25 4.33 4.97
C GLN A 53 11.46 5.37 6.07
N THR A 54 11.07 6.63 5.83
CA THR A 54 11.23 7.69 6.83
C THR A 54 10.06 7.82 7.78
N ILE A 55 8.93 7.20 7.45
CA ILE A 55 7.72 7.30 8.27
C ILE A 55 7.42 5.94 8.93
N SER A 56 7.01 5.97 10.20
CA SER A 56 6.56 4.79 10.89
C SER A 56 5.19 4.34 10.36
N PRO A 57 4.95 3.03 10.11
CA PRO A 57 3.62 2.55 9.72
C PRO A 57 2.54 2.95 10.71
N ASP A 58 2.84 2.96 12.02
CA ASP A 58 1.86 3.37 13.03
C ASP A 58 1.54 4.86 12.93
N ASP A 59 2.55 5.70 12.70
CA ASP A 59 2.35 7.14 12.54
C ASP A 59 1.53 7.43 11.29
N PHE A 60 1.79 6.72 10.21
CA PHE A 60 1.01 6.84 8.98
C PHE A 60 -0.44 6.43 9.22
N PHE A 61 -0.67 5.30 9.88
CA PHE A 61 -2.00 4.83 10.22
C PHE A 61 -2.77 5.86 11.04
N MET A 62 -2.12 6.45 12.04
CA MET A 62 -2.74 7.47 12.88
C MET A 62 -3.06 8.74 12.11
N ALA A 63 -2.17 9.17 11.23
CA ALA A 63 -2.40 10.35 10.41
C ALA A 63 -3.60 10.17 9.48
N VAL A 64 -3.74 8.99 8.89
CA VAL A 64 -4.90 8.67 8.04
C VAL A 64 -6.18 8.64 8.87
N SER A 65 -6.14 8.01 10.05
CA SER A 65 -7.31 7.91 10.92
C SER A 65 -7.79 9.28 11.41
N ASN A 66 -6.86 10.22 11.63
CA ASN A 66 -7.17 11.57 12.11
C ASN A 66 -7.44 12.57 10.97
N GLY A 67 -7.30 12.16 9.71
CA GLY A 67 -7.47 13.04 8.57
C GLY A 67 -6.30 13.96 8.30
N GLU A 68 -5.21 13.85 9.05
CA GLU A 68 -4.03 14.69 8.89
C GLU A 68 -3.30 14.47 7.57
N HIS A 69 -3.44 13.28 6.98
CA HIS A 69 -2.84 12.95 5.69
C HIS A 69 -3.27 13.92 4.59
N SER A 70 -4.48 14.51 4.71
CA SER A 70 -5.00 15.43 3.69
C SER A 70 -4.18 16.70 3.56
N LYS A 71 -3.37 17.03 4.56
CA LYS A 71 -2.51 18.21 4.58
C LYS A 71 -1.07 17.91 4.16
N GLN A 72 -0.77 16.64 3.86
CA GLN A 72 0.58 16.18 3.55
C GLN A 72 0.60 15.49 2.19
N PRO A 73 1.13 16.16 1.14
CA PRO A 73 1.10 15.62 -0.22
C PRO A 73 1.70 14.22 -0.36
N TRP A 74 2.82 13.96 0.34
CA TRP A 74 3.46 12.65 0.29
C TRP A 74 2.64 11.56 0.96
N MET A 75 1.93 11.89 2.05
CA MET A 75 1.02 10.94 2.68
C MET A 75 -0.19 10.63 1.80
N GLN A 76 -0.72 11.65 1.12
CA GLN A 76 -1.81 11.44 0.16
C GLN A 76 -1.38 10.53 -0.98
N LEU A 77 -0.19 10.77 -1.52
CA LEU A 77 0.36 9.94 -2.58
C LEU A 77 0.59 8.51 -2.10
N LEU A 78 1.15 8.36 -0.90
CA LEU A 78 1.40 7.04 -0.32
C LEU A 78 0.09 6.28 -0.12
N LEU A 79 -0.93 6.93 0.42
CA LEU A 79 -2.23 6.31 0.63
C LEU A 79 -2.85 5.86 -0.70
N MET A 80 -2.80 6.71 -1.71
CA MET A 80 -3.31 6.38 -3.04
C MET A 80 -2.54 5.20 -3.65
N ALA A 81 -1.21 5.23 -3.55
CA ALA A 81 -0.36 4.16 -4.09
C ALA A 81 -0.62 2.83 -3.39
N GLN A 82 -0.75 2.83 -2.07
CA GLN A 82 -1.10 1.63 -1.31
C GLN A 82 -2.45 1.07 -1.75
N ARG A 83 -3.43 1.95 -1.97
CA ARG A 83 -4.76 1.54 -2.41
C ARG A 83 -4.71 0.89 -3.80
N MET A 84 -3.96 1.49 -4.71
CA MET A 84 -3.79 0.94 -6.06
C MET A 84 -3.14 -0.45 -6.02
N VAL A 85 -2.07 -0.60 -5.25
CA VAL A 85 -1.37 -1.87 -5.09
C VAL A 85 -2.29 -2.92 -4.46
N THR A 86 -3.04 -2.54 -3.43
CA THR A 86 -3.94 -3.45 -2.73
C THR A 86 -5.02 -3.98 -3.67
N TYR A 87 -5.64 -3.10 -4.45
CA TYR A 87 -6.70 -3.51 -5.37
C TYR A 87 -6.16 -4.39 -6.49
N ASP A 88 -4.99 -4.07 -7.04
CA ASP A 88 -4.36 -4.91 -8.05
C ASP A 88 -3.96 -6.27 -7.47
N ALA A 89 -3.40 -6.29 -6.26
CA ALA A 89 -3.03 -7.53 -5.59
C ALA A 89 -4.24 -8.40 -5.29
N MET A 90 -5.35 -7.81 -4.86
CA MET A 90 -6.59 -8.54 -4.60
C MET A 90 -7.15 -9.16 -5.88
N SER A 91 -7.06 -8.45 -6.99
CA SER A 91 -7.46 -8.99 -8.29
C SER A 91 -6.61 -10.22 -8.65
N ARG A 92 -5.29 -10.14 -8.47
CA ARG A 92 -4.39 -11.27 -8.72
C ARG A 92 -4.68 -12.45 -7.79
N PHE A 93 -4.94 -12.14 -6.51
CA PHE A 93 -5.27 -13.15 -5.51
C PHE A 93 -6.55 -13.90 -5.88
N ALA A 94 -7.58 -13.18 -6.32
CA ALA A 94 -8.84 -13.77 -6.73
C ALA A 94 -8.64 -14.74 -7.90
N TYR A 95 -7.76 -14.40 -8.84
CA TYR A 95 -7.43 -15.29 -9.96
C TYR A 95 -6.78 -16.59 -9.50
N THR A 96 -5.87 -16.50 -8.52
CA THR A 96 -5.16 -17.69 -8.02
C THR A 96 -6.04 -18.59 -7.16
N GLN A 97 -7.13 -18.05 -6.60
CA GLN A 97 -8.07 -18.82 -5.77
C GLN A 97 -9.23 -19.41 -6.55
N ALA A 98 -9.42 -18.97 -7.78
CA ALA A 98 -10.50 -19.47 -8.63
C ALA A 98 -10.23 -20.94 -9.13
#